data_50a971b0818fe21f389afaee3f60e21c
#
_entry.id   50a971b0818fe21f389afaee3f60e21c
#
_cell.length_a   1.000
_cell.length_b   1.000
_cell.length_c   1.000
_cell.angle_alpha   90.00
_cell.angle_beta   90.00
_cell.angle_gamma   90.00
#
_symmetry.space_group_name_H-M   'P 1'
#
loop_
_entity.id
_entity.type
_entity.pdbx_description
1 polymer ?
#
loop_
_entity_poly.entity_id
_entity_poly.type
_entity_poly.pdbx_seq_one_letter_code
_entity_poly.pdbx_strand_id
1 'polypeptide(L)'
;MKYKLIKELYDCFYTPPELSVPRQEIEECHKALIEVLEKPERRLVLQIIDAKDRIAEDTSIDSFISGFELAWQLSMELNNYENERFISCQSGRLGARFVSEKEEPT
;
A
#
# COMPACT_ATOMS: atom_id res chain seq x y z
N MET A 1 6.20 -9.80 15.09
CA MET A 1 5.64 -9.45 13.81
C MET A 1 6.68 -9.59 12.71
N LYS A 2 6.29 -10.17 11.60
CA LYS A 2 7.22 -10.52 10.54
C LYS A 2 7.83 -9.29 9.83
N TYR A 3 7.02 -8.25 9.68
CA TYR A 3 7.46 -7.05 8.96
C TYR A 3 7.63 -5.87 9.90
N LYS A 4 8.38 -6.09 10.95
CA LYS A 4 8.51 -5.09 12.01
C LYS A 4 9.10 -3.77 11.51
N LEU A 5 10.16 -3.85 10.71
CA LEU A 5 10.81 -2.63 10.22
C LEU A 5 9.93 -1.86 9.27
N ILE A 6 9.22 -2.58 8.39
CA ILE A 6 8.31 -1.92 7.45
C ILE A 6 7.15 -1.28 8.21
N LYS A 7 6.67 -1.97 9.26
CA LYS A 7 5.61 -1.42 10.09
C LYS A 7 6.07 -0.14 10.79
N GLU A 8 7.32 -0.10 11.22
CA GLU A 8 7.88 1.10 11.83
C GLU A 8 7.98 2.24 10.82
N LEU A 9 8.33 1.92 9.58
CA LEU A 9 8.33 2.93 8.53
C LEU A 9 6.92 3.46 8.29
N TYR A 10 5.95 2.57 8.28
CA TYR A 10 4.55 2.98 8.16
C TYR A 10 4.17 3.95 9.26
N ASP A 11 4.50 3.59 10.49
CA ASP A 11 4.15 4.43 11.63
C ASP A 11 4.79 5.81 11.56
N CYS A 12 6.01 5.89 11.02
CA CYS A 12 6.77 7.13 10.99
C CYS A 12 6.40 8.01 9.80
N PHE A 13 6.12 7.43 8.67
CA PHE A 13 6.05 8.19 7.41
C PHE A 13 4.70 8.17 6.72
N TYR A 14 3.82 7.22 7.05
CA TYR A 14 2.54 7.19 6.40
C TYR A 14 1.66 8.34 6.86
N THR A 15 1.11 9.06 5.91
CA THR A 15 0.16 10.13 6.19
C THR A 15 -1.20 9.72 5.63
N PRO A 16 -2.22 9.56 6.49
CA PRO A 16 -3.53 9.16 5.98
C PRO A 16 -4.10 10.23 5.05
N PRO A 17 -4.88 9.80 4.06
CA PRO A 17 -5.52 10.77 3.19
C PRO A 17 -6.58 11.56 3.94
N GLU A 18 -6.87 12.73 3.41
CA GLU A 18 -7.90 13.58 3.96
C GLU A 18 -9.26 13.07 3.50
N LEU A 19 -10.07 12.59 4.44
CA LEU A 19 -11.37 12.02 4.13
C LEU A 19 -12.45 12.71 4.96
N SER A 20 -12.42 14.05 5.00
CA SER A 20 -13.31 14.81 5.88
C SER A 20 -14.78 14.64 5.49
N VAL A 21 -15.10 14.60 4.18
CA VAL A 21 -16.49 14.49 3.76
C VAL A 21 -17.11 13.15 4.16
N PRO A 22 -16.49 11.99 3.81
CA PRO A 22 -17.05 10.71 4.26
C PRO A 22 -17.06 10.57 5.77
N ARG A 23 -16.06 11.12 6.46
CA ARG A 23 -16.03 11.03 7.93
C ARG A 23 -17.17 11.82 8.54
N GLN A 24 -17.45 12.99 8.00
CA GLN A 24 -18.56 13.80 8.46
C GLN A 24 -19.89 13.12 8.20
N GLU A 25 -20.01 12.47 7.06
CA GLU A 25 -21.20 11.71 6.69
C GLU A 25 -21.49 10.61 7.71
N ILE A 26 -20.45 9.85 8.07
CA ILE A 26 -20.57 8.79 9.06
C ILE A 26 -20.99 9.36 10.41
N GLU A 27 -20.39 10.47 10.81
CA GLU A 27 -20.71 11.09 12.09
C GLU A 27 -22.14 11.55 12.14
N GLU A 28 -22.62 12.15 11.08
CA GLU A 28 -24.00 12.64 11.02
C GLU A 28 -25.01 11.49 11.05
N CYS A 29 -24.72 10.44 10.31
CA CYS A 29 -25.59 9.26 10.32
C CYS A 29 -25.60 8.59 11.68
N HIS A 30 -24.43 8.52 12.31
CA HIS A 30 -24.32 7.93 13.64
C HIS A 30 -25.14 8.72 14.66
N LYS A 31 -25.04 10.04 14.59
CA LYS A 31 -25.83 10.91 15.47
C LYS A 31 -27.32 10.68 15.30
N ALA A 32 -27.77 10.60 14.05
CA ALA A 32 -29.17 10.39 13.78
C ALA A 32 -29.64 9.04 14.31
N LEU A 33 -28.83 8.01 14.17
CA LEU A 33 -29.17 6.68 14.66
C LEU A 33 -29.26 6.64 16.19
N ILE A 34 -28.35 7.31 16.85
CA ILE A 34 -28.34 7.32 18.31
C ILE A 34 -29.64 7.89 18.87
N GLU A 35 -30.20 8.86 18.18
CA GLU A 35 -31.42 9.50 18.64
C GLU A 35 -32.64 8.60 18.56
N VAL A 36 -32.66 7.64 17.64
CA VAL A 36 -33.82 6.78 17.44
C VAL A 36 -33.63 5.35 17.95
N LEU A 37 -32.40 4.95 18.25
CA LEU A 37 -32.11 3.58 18.68
C LEU A 37 -32.06 3.49 20.19
N GLU A 38 -32.37 2.29 20.70
CA GLU A 38 -32.25 2.00 22.11
C GLU A 38 -30.82 1.62 22.43
N LYS A 39 -30.53 1.54 23.71
CA LYS A 39 -29.15 1.33 24.17
C LYS A 39 -28.48 0.09 23.60
N PRO A 40 -29.13 -1.09 23.57
CA PRO A 40 -28.47 -2.25 22.97
C PRO A 40 -28.15 -2.08 21.50
N GLU A 41 -29.05 -1.45 20.75
CA GLU A 41 -28.83 -1.23 19.32
C GLU A 41 -27.75 -0.19 19.09
N ARG A 42 -27.67 0.82 19.94
CA ARG A 42 -26.60 1.80 19.84
C ARG A 42 -25.23 1.16 20.02
N ARG A 43 -25.16 0.20 20.94
CA ARG A 43 -23.91 -0.50 21.18
C ARG A 43 -23.48 -1.29 19.96
N LEU A 44 -24.44 -1.93 19.29
CA LEU A 44 -24.14 -2.68 18.07
C LEU A 44 -23.63 -1.78 16.97
N VAL A 45 -24.23 -0.62 16.81
CA VAL A 45 -23.77 0.35 15.81
C VAL A 45 -22.33 0.76 16.10
N LEU A 46 -22.04 1.04 17.36
CA LEU A 46 -20.69 1.43 17.75
C LEU A 46 -19.70 0.31 17.48
N GLN A 47 -20.08 -0.94 17.74
CA GLN A 47 -19.23 -2.08 17.45
C GLN A 47 -18.93 -2.20 15.96
N ILE A 48 -19.92 -1.94 15.13
CA ILE A 48 -19.73 -1.97 13.68
C ILE A 48 -18.71 -0.90 13.25
N ILE A 49 -18.89 0.30 13.79
CA ILE A 49 -17.97 1.40 13.45
C ILE A 49 -16.55 1.07 13.88
N ASP A 50 -16.39 0.57 15.10
CA ASP A 50 -15.07 0.21 15.61
C ASP A 50 -14.41 -0.89 14.78
N ALA A 51 -15.19 -1.91 14.41
CA ALA A 51 -14.67 -3.00 13.60
C ALA A 51 -14.27 -2.49 12.21
N LYS A 52 -15.07 -1.62 11.65
CA LYS A 52 -14.77 -1.03 10.35
C LYS A 52 -13.49 -0.22 10.39
N ASP A 53 -13.28 0.52 11.47
CA ASP A 53 -12.07 1.30 11.63
C ASP A 53 -10.83 0.39 11.74
N ARG A 54 -10.96 -0.73 12.45
CA ARG A 54 -9.87 -1.69 12.54
C ARG A 54 -9.54 -2.31 11.19
N ILE A 55 -10.58 -2.64 10.42
CA ILE A 55 -10.37 -3.18 9.08
C ILE A 55 -9.63 -2.16 8.21
N ALA A 56 -10.04 -0.91 8.30
CA ALA A 56 -9.41 0.15 7.51
C ALA A 56 -7.94 0.30 7.88
N GLU A 57 -7.64 0.27 9.16
CA GLU A 57 -6.25 0.41 9.61
C GLU A 57 -5.42 -0.80 9.19
N ASP A 58 -5.94 -2.00 9.40
CA ASP A 58 -5.21 -3.22 9.03
C ASP A 58 -4.97 -3.27 7.52
N THR A 59 -5.98 -2.89 6.75
CA THR A 59 -5.86 -2.86 5.29
C THR A 59 -4.81 -1.85 4.86
N SER A 60 -4.77 -0.71 5.53
CA SER A 60 -3.81 0.34 5.21
C SER A 60 -2.38 -0.15 5.45
N ILE A 61 -2.14 -0.77 6.60
CA ILE A 61 -0.83 -1.30 6.92
C ILE A 61 -0.44 -2.41 5.94
N ASP A 62 -1.36 -3.31 5.67
CA ASP A 62 -1.10 -4.42 4.76
C ASP A 62 -0.79 -3.91 3.35
N SER A 63 -1.51 -2.90 2.90
CA SER A 63 -1.26 -2.32 1.58
C SER A 63 0.11 -1.67 1.50
N PHE A 64 0.52 -1.00 2.58
CA PHE A 64 1.85 -0.40 2.64
C PHE A 64 2.94 -1.46 2.54
N ILE A 65 2.78 -2.55 3.30
CA ILE A 65 3.73 -3.65 3.28
C ILE A 65 3.77 -4.30 1.90
N SER A 66 2.59 -4.55 1.32
CA SER A 66 2.51 -5.18 0.00
C SER A 66 3.16 -4.32 -1.07
N GLY A 67 2.96 -3.01 -0.98
CA GLY A 67 3.61 -2.10 -1.91
C GLY A 67 5.12 -2.14 -1.81
N PHE A 68 5.62 -2.22 -0.57
CA PHE A 68 7.05 -2.33 -0.33
C PHE A 68 7.61 -3.61 -0.92
N GLU A 69 6.89 -4.72 -0.72
CA GLU A 69 7.31 -6.00 -1.26
C GLU A 69 7.34 -5.98 -2.78
N LEU A 70 6.31 -5.40 -3.37
CA LEU A 70 6.25 -5.29 -4.82
C LEU A 70 7.39 -4.45 -5.37
N ALA A 71 7.67 -3.34 -4.74
CA ALA A 71 8.77 -2.47 -5.15
C ALA A 71 10.10 -3.20 -5.07
N TRP A 72 10.28 -3.98 -4.01
CA TRP A 72 11.49 -4.78 -3.84
C TRP A 72 11.63 -5.82 -4.95
N GLN A 73 10.55 -6.52 -5.25
CA GLN A 73 10.56 -7.51 -6.31
C GLN A 73 10.86 -6.90 -7.67
N LEU A 74 10.26 -5.75 -7.95
CA LEU A 74 10.52 -5.06 -9.20
C LEU A 74 11.97 -4.61 -9.28
N SER A 75 12.52 -4.14 -8.17
CA SER A 75 13.91 -3.73 -8.11
C SER A 75 14.84 -4.90 -8.40
N MET A 76 14.53 -6.06 -7.83
CA MET A 76 15.33 -7.26 -8.07
C MET A 76 15.27 -7.69 -9.52
N GLU A 77 14.10 -7.64 -10.12
CA GLU A 77 13.95 -7.99 -11.53
C GLU A 77 14.74 -7.05 -12.42
N LEU A 78 14.69 -5.77 -12.11
CA LEU A 78 15.41 -4.78 -12.89
C LEU A 78 16.91 -5.00 -12.79
N ASN A 79 17.40 -5.29 -11.60
CA ASN A 79 18.79 -5.59 -11.40
C ASN A 79 19.24 -6.81 -12.20
N ASN A 80 18.41 -7.86 -12.15
CA ASN A 80 18.72 -9.07 -12.90
C ASN A 80 18.74 -8.79 -14.40
N TYR A 81 17.80 -8.03 -14.88
CA TYR A 81 17.76 -7.68 -16.29
C TYR A 81 19.00 -6.90 -16.70
N GLU A 82 19.42 -5.95 -15.90
CA GLU A 82 20.58 -5.15 -16.21
C GLU A 82 21.87 -5.98 -16.17
N ASN A 83 21.95 -6.91 -15.23
CA ASN A 83 23.10 -7.81 -15.15
C ASN A 83 23.18 -8.70 -16.37
N GLU A 84 22.05 -9.27 -16.78
CA GLU A 84 22.01 -10.11 -17.96
C GLU A 84 22.38 -9.33 -19.21
N ARG A 85 21.88 -8.13 -19.30
CA ARG A 85 22.18 -7.26 -20.44
C ARG A 85 23.65 -6.90 -20.49
N PHE A 86 24.24 -6.62 -19.34
CA PHE A 86 25.67 -6.30 -19.27
C PHE A 86 26.51 -7.49 -19.70
N ILE A 87 26.17 -8.67 -19.22
CA ILE A 87 26.88 -9.88 -19.58
C ILE A 87 26.76 -10.14 -21.08
N SER A 88 25.59 -9.97 -21.64
CA SER A 88 25.37 -10.12 -23.06
C SER A 88 26.25 -9.19 -23.89
N CYS A 89 26.33 -7.95 -23.48
CA CYS A 89 27.14 -6.96 -24.18
C CYS A 89 28.62 -7.36 -24.17
N GLN A 90 29.08 -7.83 -23.04
CA GLN A 90 30.48 -8.25 -22.93
C GLN A 90 30.78 -9.50 -23.74
N SER A 91 29.81 -10.41 -23.74
CA SER A 91 30.00 -11.65 -24.49
C SER A 91 29.95 -11.44 -25.98
N GLY A 92 29.06 -10.66 -26.39
CA GLY A 92 28.83 -10.43 -27.79
C GLY A 92 29.81 -9.49 -28.40
N ARG A 93 30.46 -8.84 -27.95
CA ARG A 93 31.13 -7.99 -28.52
C ARG A 93 30.72 -6.94 -28.82
N LEU A 94 30.59 -6.82 -28.70
CA LEU A 94 30.10 -6.00 -28.77
C LEU A 94 29.26 -5.39 -29.16
N GLY A 95 29.11 -5.32 -29.26
CA GLY A 95 28.28 -4.79 -29.46
C GLY A 95 27.38 -4.45 -29.83
N ALA A 96 27.27 -4.62 -30.04
CA ALA A 96 26.26 -4.27 -30.37
C ALA A 96 25.60 -3.48 -29.77
N ARG A 97 26.05 -3.32 -29.70
CA ARG A 97 25.44 -2.77 -29.18
C ARG A 97 24.81 -1.94 -28.80
N PHE A 98 24.98 -1.69 -28.59
CA PHE A 98 24.22 -1.16 -28.00
C PHE A 98 23.44 -0.55 -28.36
N VAL A 99 23.38 -0.69 -28.68
CA VAL A 99 22.61 -0.31 -29.13
C VAL A 99 21.47 -0.22 -29.04
N SER A 100 21.17 -0.33 -29.15
CA SER A 100 20.03 -0.21 -29.03
C SER A 100 19.47 0.20 -28.10
N GLU A 101 19.98 0.52 -27.69
CA GLU A 101 19.51 0.81 -26.74
C GLU A 101 18.70 1.49 -26.44
N LYS A 102 18.36 1.79 -26.54
CA LYS A 102 17.53 2.32 -26.10
C LYS A 102 16.32 2.07 -26.24
N GLU A 103 16.05 1.66 -26.58
CA GLU A 103 14.90 1.38 -26.68
C GLU A 103 14.35 0.68 -25.92
N GLU A 104 14.54 0.51 -25.34
CA GLU A 104 14.01 -0.05 -24.56
C GLU A 104 13.36 -0.25 -23.98
N PRO A 105 13.22 -0.54 -23.90
CA PRO A 105 12.36 -0.94 -23.37
C PRO A 105 11.94 -1.12 -22.37
N THR A 106 11.52 -0.99 -21.99
CA THR A 106 11.15 -1.17 -21.03
C THR A 106 10.99 -1.68 -20.45
#